data_065d9a2b14c90fb9983448219e0ea26c
#
_entry.id   065d9a2b14c90fb9983448219e0ea26c
#
_cell.length_a   1.000
_cell.length_b   1.000
_cell.length_c   1.000
_cell.angle_alpha   90.00
_cell.angle_beta   90.00
_cell.angle_gamma   90.00
#
_symmetry.space_group_name_H-M   'P 1'
#
loop_
_entity.id
_entity.type
_entity.pdbx_description
1 polymer ?
#
loop_
_entity_poly.entity_id
_entity_poly.type
_entity_poly.pdbx_seq_one_letter_code
_entity_poly.pdbx_strand_id
1 'polypeptide(L)'
;MRQETDAIRTQSERSHFKEHSGPIYMTSSYAFEDAEEMRALFSEEREGNIYSRYSNPNTSEFVEKMVLLEGAEDGWATASGMAAVFSTFGALLEQGDHIVSCRSVFGSTHKLLTEILPKFGINNTYVDFDDYDGFQKEVNENTKMIYLETPSNPGLDIIDLSRVSKICKSKGILLVVDNCFA
;
A
#
# COMPACT_ATOMS: atom_id res chain seq x y z
N MET A 1 -12.66 1.97 20.52
CA MET A 1 -13.95 1.25 20.25
C MET A 1 -13.66 -0.21 19.95
N ARG A 2 -14.67 -1.10 19.79
CA ARG A 2 -14.40 -2.46 19.28
C ARG A 2 -14.19 -2.39 17.78
N GLN A 3 -13.30 -3.20 17.24
CA GLN A 3 -12.91 -3.21 15.82
C GLN A 3 -14.13 -3.30 14.88
N GLU A 4 -15.11 -4.13 15.21
CA GLU A 4 -16.34 -4.26 14.42
C GLU A 4 -17.17 -2.97 14.43
N THR A 5 -17.15 -2.22 15.53
CA THR A 5 -17.82 -0.93 15.61
C THR A 5 -17.12 0.12 14.77
N ASP A 6 -15.80 0.13 14.79
CA ASP A 6 -14.98 1.06 14.03
C ASP A 6 -15.15 0.81 12.53
N ALA A 7 -15.14 -0.46 12.10
CA ALA A 7 -15.38 -0.82 10.69
C ALA A 7 -16.75 -0.35 10.16
N ILE A 8 -17.78 -0.29 11.03
CA ILE A 8 -19.12 0.14 10.64
C ILE A 8 -19.29 1.67 10.79
N ARG A 9 -18.70 2.26 11.83
CA ARG A 9 -19.00 3.63 12.24
C ARG A 9 -18.00 4.68 11.73
N THR A 10 -16.81 4.27 11.31
CA THR A 10 -15.88 5.18 10.63
C THR A 10 -16.51 5.60 9.32
N GLN A 11 -16.78 6.88 9.21
CA GLN A 11 -17.51 7.48 8.10
C GLN A 11 -17.06 8.91 7.94
N SER A 12 -16.90 9.34 6.68
CA SER A 12 -16.67 10.75 6.35
C SER A 12 -17.76 11.64 6.95
N GLU A 13 -17.49 12.92 7.06
CA GLU A 13 -18.46 13.89 7.60
C GLU A 13 -19.80 13.78 6.88
N ARG A 14 -20.86 13.79 7.68
CA ARG A 14 -22.23 13.78 7.14
C ARG A 14 -22.53 15.09 6.44
N SER A 15 -23.21 15.00 5.31
CA SER A 15 -23.68 16.18 4.61
C SER A 15 -24.78 16.91 5.42
N HIS A 16 -25.27 18.03 4.89
CA HIS A 16 -26.41 18.75 5.48
C HIS A 16 -27.70 17.90 5.58
N PHE A 17 -27.77 16.78 4.88
CA PHE A 17 -28.90 15.83 4.99
C PHE A 17 -28.82 14.93 6.21
N LYS A 18 -27.67 14.87 6.91
CA LYS A 18 -27.44 14.04 8.11
C LYS A 18 -27.74 12.56 7.89
N GLU A 19 -27.40 12.05 6.73
CA GLU A 19 -27.56 10.67 6.32
C GLU A 19 -26.91 9.70 7.31
N HIS A 20 -27.50 8.52 7.44
CA HIS A 20 -27.01 7.49 8.35
C HIS A 20 -25.79 6.74 7.78
N SER A 21 -25.76 6.52 6.47
CA SER A 21 -24.67 5.86 5.73
C SER A 21 -24.05 6.83 4.73
N GLY A 22 -22.77 6.70 4.43
CA GLY A 22 -22.10 7.52 3.42
C GLY A 22 -22.83 7.44 2.07
N PRO A 23 -23.09 8.57 1.42
CA PRO A 23 -23.67 8.58 0.08
C PRO A 23 -22.66 8.06 -0.95
N ILE A 24 -23.17 7.62 -2.12
CA ILE A 24 -22.32 7.23 -3.25
C ILE A 24 -22.07 8.46 -4.13
N TYR A 25 -20.81 8.90 -4.19
CA TYR A 25 -20.39 10.04 -4.99
C TYR A 25 -19.95 9.60 -6.39
N MET A 26 -20.91 9.38 -7.29
CA MET A 26 -20.66 8.99 -8.69
C MET A 26 -20.36 10.22 -9.55
N THR A 27 -19.22 10.86 -9.29
CA THR A 27 -18.77 12.01 -10.06
C THR A 27 -17.29 11.89 -10.40
N SER A 28 -16.88 12.50 -11.51
CA SER A 28 -15.47 12.60 -11.89
C SER A 28 -14.82 13.90 -11.43
N SER A 29 -15.61 14.97 -11.29
CA SER A 29 -15.10 16.31 -10.96
C SER A 29 -16.02 17.02 -9.97
N TYR A 30 -15.51 18.06 -9.37
CA TYR A 30 -16.19 18.86 -8.35
C TYR A 30 -16.26 20.32 -8.80
N ALA A 31 -17.33 21.01 -8.40
CA ALA A 31 -17.47 22.44 -8.65
C ALA A 31 -16.75 23.25 -7.55
N PHE A 32 -16.26 24.41 -7.95
CA PHE A 32 -15.61 25.36 -7.04
C PHE A 32 -16.50 26.61 -6.91
N GLU A 33 -16.43 27.29 -5.78
CA GLU A 33 -17.18 28.54 -5.56
C GLU A 33 -16.64 29.67 -6.45
N ASP A 34 -15.29 29.73 -6.58
CA ASP A 34 -14.61 30.72 -7.40
C ASP A 34 -13.24 30.22 -7.92
N ALA A 35 -12.56 31.08 -8.69
CA ALA A 35 -11.25 30.76 -9.25
C ALA A 35 -10.14 30.70 -8.20
N GLU A 36 -10.28 31.43 -7.09
CA GLU A 36 -9.30 31.42 -6.01
C GLU A 36 -9.37 30.11 -5.20
N GLU A 37 -10.57 29.61 -4.90
CA GLU A 37 -10.75 28.30 -4.30
C GLU A 37 -10.13 27.22 -5.19
N MET A 38 -10.44 27.25 -6.48
CA MET A 38 -9.85 26.31 -7.45
C MET A 38 -8.33 26.36 -7.42
N ARG A 39 -7.73 27.56 -7.46
CA ARG A 39 -6.28 27.73 -7.39
C ARG A 39 -5.70 27.11 -6.10
N ALA A 40 -6.30 27.43 -4.95
CA ALA A 40 -5.82 26.98 -3.64
C ALA A 40 -5.87 25.46 -3.49
N LEU A 41 -6.91 24.81 -4.05
CA LEU A 41 -7.03 23.35 -4.06
C LEU A 41 -6.00 22.69 -4.99
N PHE A 42 -5.77 23.24 -6.19
CA PHE A 42 -4.79 22.70 -7.13
C PHE A 42 -3.34 22.92 -6.69
N SER A 43 -3.06 23.93 -5.88
CA SER A 43 -1.74 24.19 -5.30
C SER A 43 -1.53 23.56 -3.92
N GLU A 44 -2.49 22.72 -3.46
CA GLU A 44 -2.45 22.04 -2.16
C GLU A 44 -2.35 22.99 -0.95
N GLU A 45 -2.71 24.26 -1.13
CA GLU A 45 -2.81 25.24 -0.05
C GLU A 45 -4.08 25.01 0.80
N ARG A 46 -5.06 24.30 0.25
CA ARG A 46 -6.31 23.92 0.89
C ARG A 46 -6.65 22.48 0.54
N GLU A 47 -7.17 21.75 1.51
CA GLU A 47 -7.69 20.40 1.29
C GLU A 47 -9.09 20.42 0.67
N GLY A 48 -9.38 19.45 -0.21
CA GLY A 48 -10.67 19.27 -0.84
C GLY A 48 -10.64 18.36 -2.07
N ASN A 49 -11.81 18.15 -2.64
CA ASN A 49 -11.95 17.28 -3.81
C ASN A 49 -11.88 18.09 -5.11
N ILE A 50 -11.01 17.67 -6.02
CA ILE A 50 -10.82 18.30 -7.33
C ILE A 50 -11.33 17.38 -8.42
N TYR A 51 -10.87 16.14 -8.41
CA TYR A 51 -11.17 15.13 -9.42
C TYR A 51 -11.06 13.74 -8.79
N SER A 52 -12.01 12.85 -9.07
CA SER A 52 -12.11 11.55 -8.40
C SER A 52 -10.94 10.60 -8.61
N ARG A 53 -10.05 10.86 -9.58
CA ARG A 53 -8.79 10.14 -9.71
C ARG A 53 -7.81 10.47 -8.58
N TYR A 54 -7.87 11.70 -8.04
CA TYR A 54 -7.03 12.14 -6.92
C TYR A 54 -7.70 11.88 -5.58
N SER A 55 -8.97 12.29 -5.44
CA SER A 55 -9.73 12.12 -4.21
C SER A 55 -11.23 11.98 -4.50
N ASN A 56 -11.88 11.08 -3.79
CA ASN A 56 -13.32 10.90 -3.80
C ASN A 56 -13.77 10.50 -2.40
N PRO A 57 -14.85 11.06 -1.84
CA PRO A 57 -15.28 10.79 -0.47
C PRO A 57 -15.46 9.30 -0.16
N ASN A 58 -15.94 8.50 -1.11
CA ASN A 58 -16.07 7.05 -0.91
C ASN A 58 -14.72 6.33 -0.81
N THR A 59 -13.75 6.75 -1.63
CA THR A 59 -12.39 6.19 -1.57
C THR A 59 -11.71 6.60 -0.27
N SER A 60 -11.84 7.85 0.15
CA SER A 60 -11.29 8.36 1.40
C SER A 60 -11.87 7.61 2.60
N GLU A 61 -13.21 7.42 2.65
CA GLU A 61 -13.86 6.64 3.72
C GLU A 61 -13.34 5.19 3.78
N PHE A 62 -13.12 4.57 2.62
CA PHE A 62 -12.53 3.23 2.57
C PHE A 62 -11.12 3.22 3.15
N VAL A 63 -10.27 4.17 2.74
CA VAL A 63 -8.88 4.28 3.23
C VAL A 63 -8.86 4.52 4.74
N GLU A 64 -9.66 5.45 5.26
CA GLU A 64 -9.77 5.72 6.70
C GLU A 64 -10.14 4.46 7.51
N LYS A 65 -11.10 3.67 7.01
CA LYS A 65 -11.48 2.40 7.63
C LYS A 65 -10.33 1.40 7.65
N MET A 66 -9.61 1.26 6.54
CA MET A 66 -8.48 0.34 6.46
C MET A 66 -7.31 0.79 7.34
N VAL A 67 -6.99 2.08 7.35
CA VAL A 67 -5.97 2.66 8.23
C VAL A 67 -6.28 2.37 9.70
N LEU A 68 -7.55 2.56 10.09
CA LEU A 68 -7.99 2.29 11.46
C LEU A 68 -7.92 0.79 11.83
N LEU A 69 -8.35 -0.09 10.93
CA LEU A 69 -8.35 -1.54 11.14
C LEU A 69 -6.93 -2.11 11.22
N GLU A 70 -6.03 -1.60 10.39
CA GLU A 70 -4.62 -2.02 10.35
C GLU A 70 -3.76 -1.32 11.43
N GLY A 71 -4.27 -0.27 12.07
CA GLY A 71 -3.48 0.57 12.97
C GLY A 71 -2.34 1.28 12.25
N ALA A 72 -2.55 1.62 10.97
CA ALA A 72 -1.57 2.27 10.11
C ALA A 72 -1.54 3.79 10.34
N GLU A 73 -0.47 4.44 9.87
CA GLU A 73 -0.33 5.90 9.90
C GLU A 73 -1.12 6.54 8.75
N ASP A 74 -1.12 5.91 7.59
CA ASP A 74 -1.80 6.39 6.38
C ASP A 74 -2.06 5.24 5.41
N GLY A 75 -2.81 5.48 4.32
CA GLY A 75 -3.15 4.50 3.33
C GLY A 75 -3.46 5.09 1.95
N TRP A 76 -3.40 4.24 0.93
CA TRP A 76 -3.76 4.61 -0.43
C TRP A 76 -4.56 3.50 -1.10
N ALA A 77 -5.69 3.85 -1.72
CA ALA A 77 -6.51 2.89 -2.46
C ALA A 77 -6.11 2.85 -3.94
N THR A 78 -6.04 1.64 -4.47
CA THR A 78 -5.74 1.38 -5.88
C THR A 78 -6.84 0.55 -6.55
N ALA A 79 -6.86 0.50 -7.88
CA ALA A 79 -7.87 -0.23 -8.64
C ALA A 79 -7.72 -1.76 -8.59
N SER A 80 -6.58 -2.27 -8.11
CA SER A 80 -6.32 -3.71 -7.94
C SER A 80 -5.13 -3.95 -7.02
N GLY A 81 -5.00 -5.16 -6.46
CA GLY A 81 -3.84 -5.56 -5.67
C GLY A 81 -2.52 -5.45 -6.44
N MET A 82 -2.49 -5.83 -7.71
CA MET A 82 -1.29 -5.66 -8.54
C MET A 82 -0.93 -4.20 -8.80
N ALA A 83 -1.92 -3.32 -8.86
CA ALA A 83 -1.67 -1.87 -8.90
C ALA A 83 -1.05 -1.38 -7.59
N ALA A 84 -1.50 -1.90 -6.44
CA ALA A 84 -0.88 -1.60 -5.14
C ALA A 84 0.58 -2.06 -5.09
N VAL A 85 0.85 -3.33 -5.47
CA VAL A 85 2.22 -3.87 -5.50
C VAL A 85 3.13 -3.06 -6.44
N PHE A 86 2.70 -2.80 -7.68
CA PHE A 86 3.50 -2.05 -8.64
C PHE A 86 3.74 -0.61 -8.19
N SER A 87 2.72 0.07 -7.67
CA SER A 87 2.83 1.44 -7.16
C SER A 87 3.78 1.52 -5.96
N THR A 88 3.75 0.54 -5.07
CA THR A 88 4.68 0.45 -3.93
C THR A 88 6.13 0.36 -4.41
N PHE A 89 6.42 -0.52 -5.38
CA PHE A 89 7.77 -0.61 -5.93
C PHE A 89 8.16 0.66 -6.69
N GLY A 90 7.26 1.20 -7.52
CA GLY A 90 7.53 2.41 -8.30
C GLY A 90 7.70 3.68 -7.46
N ALA A 91 7.10 3.74 -6.27
CA ALA A 91 7.24 4.89 -5.37
C ALA A 91 8.49 4.81 -4.48
N LEU A 92 8.98 3.61 -4.18
CA LEU A 92 10.02 3.38 -3.18
C LEU A 92 11.37 2.98 -3.76
N LEU A 93 11.44 2.65 -5.05
CA LEU A 93 12.63 2.11 -5.70
C LEU A 93 13.01 2.92 -6.93
N GLU A 94 14.32 2.97 -7.18
CA GLU A 94 14.90 3.57 -8.36
C GLU A 94 15.91 2.64 -9.04
N GLN A 95 16.44 3.05 -10.19
CA GLN A 95 17.43 2.28 -10.92
C GLN A 95 18.67 2.00 -10.05
N GLY A 96 19.07 0.74 -9.97
CA GLY A 96 20.19 0.25 -9.16
C GLY A 96 19.77 -0.36 -7.85
N ASP A 97 18.52 -0.15 -7.41
CA ASP A 97 18.01 -0.71 -6.17
C ASP A 97 17.79 -2.23 -6.24
N HIS A 98 17.80 -2.83 -5.05
CA HIS A 98 17.66 -4.26 -4.86
C HIS A 98 16.53 -4.59 -3.88
N ILE A 99 15.82 -5.67 -4.17
CA ILE A 99 14.77 -6.26 -3.32
C ILE A 99 15.23 -7.63 -2.87
N VAL A 100 15.12 -7.94 -1.59
CA VAL A 100 15.12 -9.34 -1.13
C VAL A 100 13.66 -9.77 -1.03
N SER A 101 13.27 -10.83 -1.75
CA SER A 101 11.88 -11.28 -1.78
C SER A 101 11.75 -12.71 -1.30
N CYS A 102 10.65 -13.01 -0.61
CA CYS A 102 10.26 -14.40 -0.40
C CYS A 102 9.96 -15.07 -1.74
N ARG A 103 10.36 -16.34 -1.89
CA ARG A 103 10.05 -17.15 -3.08
C ARG A 103 8.56 -17.47 -3.19
N SER A 104 7.87 -17.59 -2.06
CA SER A 104 6.45 -17.87 -1.98
C SER A 104 5.63 -16.59 -2.17
N VAL A 105 5.66 -16.02 -3.38
CA VAL A 105 4.86 -14.85 -3.77
C VAL A 105 3.92 -15.21 -4.92
N PHE A 106 2.84 -14.45 -5.04
CA PHE A 106 1.86 -14.60 -6.12
C PHE A 106 2.52 -14.55 -7.52
N GLY A 107 2.04 -15.37 -8.46
CA GLY A 107 2.66 -15.50 -9.77
C GLY A 107 2.80 -14.21 -10.57
N SER A 108 1.86 -13.27 -10.43
CA SER A 108 1.98 -11.94 -11.09
C SER A 108 3.04 -11.08 -10.42
N THR A 109 3.19 -11.16 -9.10
CA THR A 109 4.28 -10.50 -8.36
C THR A 109 5.64 -11.10 -8.77
N HIS A 110 5.71 -12.44 -8.93
CA HIS A 110 6.92 -13.09 -9.46
C HIS A 110 7.31 -12.53 -10.83
N LYS A 111 6.34 -12.43 -11.77
CA LYS A 111 6.61 -11.81 -13.09
C LYS A 111 7.02 -10.36 -13.00
N LEU A 112 6.43 -9.60 -12.08
CA LEU A 112 6.82 -8.22 -11.84
C LEU A 112 8.28 -8.12 -11.42
N LEU A 113 8.70 -8.95 -10.44
CA LEU A 113 10.07 -8.98 -9.92
C LEU A 113 11.10 -9.47 -10.95
N THR A 114 10.73 -10.43 -11.81
CA THR A 114 11.69 -11.10 -12.71
C THR A 114 11.69 -10.59 -14.15
N GLU A 115 10.58 -10.01 -14.64
CA GLU A 115 10.44 -9.63 -16.04
C GLU A 115 10.22 -8.11 -16.22
N ILE A 116 9.63 -7.42 -15.26
CA ILE A 116 9.25 -6.02 -15.38
C ILE A 116 10.27 -5.10 -14.70
N LEU A 117 10.52 -5.29 -13.40
CA LEU A 117 11.44 -4.44 -12.63
C LEU A 117 12.87 -4.44 -13.16
N PRO A 118 13.42 -5.56 -13.72
CA PRO A 118 14.75 -5.51 -14.34
C PRO A 118 14.85 -4.56 -15.53
N LYS A 119 13.74 -4.27 -16.23
CA LYS A 119 13.71 -3.27 -17.31
C LYS A 119 13.92 -1.85 -16.81
N PHE A 120 13.65 -1.61 -15.53
CA PHE A 120 13.91 -0.36 -14.83
C PHE A 120 15.24 -0.36 -14.05
N GLY A 121 16.04 -1.43 -14.21
CA GLY A 121 17.31 -1.58 -13.50
C GLY A 121 17.19 -1.92 -12.03
N ILE A 122 16.03 -2.44 -11.59
CA ILE A 122 15.78 -2.90 -10.23
C ILE A 122 15.98 -4.42 -10.19
N ASN A 123 16.79 -4.91 -9.27
CA ASN A 123 17.12 -6.32 -9.14
C ASN A 123 16.45 -6.96 -7.92
N ASN A 124 16.28 -8.27 -7.94
CA ASN A 124 15.78 -9.00 -6.78
C ASN A 124 16.55 -10.30 -6.53
N THR A 125 16.62 -10.71 -5.28
CA THR A 125 17.08 -12.02 -4.83
C THR A 125 15.97 -12.72 -4.07
N TYR A 126 15.74 -14.00 -4.37
CA TYR A 126 14.77 -14.83 -3.68
C TYR A 126 15.37 -15.60 -2.51
N VAL A 127 14.62 -15.64 -1.42
CA VAL A 127 14.89 -16.43 -0.22
C VAL A 127 13.69 -17.31 0.08
N ASP A 128 13.89 -18.49 0.59
CA ASP A 128 12.79 -19.37 0.99
C ASP A 128 12.10 -18.82 2.25
N PHE A 129 10.80 -19.08 2.41
CA PHE A 129 9.96 -18.43 3.42
C PHE A 129 10.38 -18.65 4.87
N ASP A 130 11.08 -19.75 5.16
CA ASP A 130 11.57 -20.14 6.49
C ASP A 130 13.08 -19.93 6.68
N ASP A 131 13.80 -19.47 5.64
CA ASP A 131 15.25 -19.18 5.71
C ASP A 131 15.52 -17.74 6.19
N TYR A 132 15.38 -17.52 7.49
CA TYR A 132 15.64 -16.20 8.09
C TYR A 132 17.09 -15.76 8.02
N ASP A 133 18.03 -16.69 8.03
CA ASP A 133 19.46 -16.39 7.86
C ASP A 133 19.75 -15.96 6.42
N GLY A 134 19.06 -16.59 5.44
CA GLY A 134 19.07 -16.17 4.05
C GLY A 134 18.58 -14.74 3.87
N PHE A 135 17.46 -14.35 4.49
CA PHE A 135 16.98 -12.95 4.44
C PHE A 135 18.05 -11.98 4.93
N GLN A 136 18.74 -12.29 6.02
CA GLN A 136 19.79 -11.42 6.55
C GLN A 136 21.03 -11.37 5.65
N LYS A 137 21.42 -12.50 5.06
CA LYS A 137 22.62 -12.66 4.23
C LYS A 137 22.50 -11.98 2.88
N GLU A 138 21.32 -12.07 2.26
CA GLU A 138 21.08 -11.54 0.91
C GLU A 138 20.87 -10.01 0.89
N VAL A 139 20.71 -9.37 2.06
CA VAL A 139 20.71 -7.89 2.15
C VAL A 139 22.10 -7.34 1.83
N ASN A 140 22.19 -6.53 0.79
CA ASN A 140 23.41 -5.83 0.36
C ASN A 140 23.22 -4.30 0.42
N GLU A 141 24.24 -3.55 0.01
CA GLU A 141 24.26 -2.07 0.05
C GLU A 141 23.15 -1.39 -0.78
N ASN A 142 22.69 -2.06 -1.84
CA ASN A 142 21.63 -1.57 -2.71
C ASN A 142 20.24 -2.02 -2.28
N THR A 143 20.12 -2.87 -1.25
CA THR A 143 18.83 -3.40 -0.80
C THR A 143 18.03 -2.29 -0.11
N LYS A 144 16.81 -2.02 -0.60
CA LYS A 144 15.88 -1.04 -0.02
C LYS A 144 14.78 -1.68 0.79
N MET A 145 14.41 -2.92 0.45
CA MET A 145 13.32 -3.60 1.14
C MET A 145 13.47 -5.12 1.13
N ILE A 146 12.81 -5.74 2.12
CA ILE A 146 12.40 -7.15 2.05
C ILE A 146 10.91 -7.15 1.72
N TYR A 147 10.51 -7.87 0.66
CA TYR A 147 9.13 -8.06 0.23
C TYR A 147 8.67 -9.48 0.52
N LEU A 148 7.55 -9.62 1.22
CA LEU A 148 6.96 -10.89 1.63
C LEU A 148 5.49 -10.95 1.24
N GLU A 149 4.99 -12.19 1.04
CA GLU A 149 3.56 -12.49 0.99
C GLU A 149 3.24 -13.52 2.07
N THR A 150 2.34 -13.20 2.99
CA THR A 150 1.95 -14.12 4.06
C THR A 150 0.54 -13.81 4.56
N PRO A 151 -0.36 -14.81 4.59
CA PRO A 151 -0.23 -16.18 4.03
C PRO A 151 0.06 -16.17 2.52
N SER A 152 0.96 -17.05 2.03
CA SER A 152 1.34 -17.07 0.61
C SER A 152 0.26 -17.70 -0.28
N ASN A 153 0.20 -17.30 -1.55
CA ASN A 153 -0.70 -17.84 -2.54
C ASN A 153 0.06 -18.67 -3.61
N PRO A 154 -0.18 -19.98 -3.79
CA PRO A 154 -1.22 -20.80 -3.14
C PRO A 154 -0.73 -21.60 -1.93
N GLY A 155 0.53 -21.46 -1.50
CA GLY A 155 1.19 -22.36 -0.54
C GLY A 155 0.66 -22.24 0.87
N LEU A 156 0.04 -21.09 1.23
CA LEU A 156 -0.40 -20.73 2.59
C LEU A 156 0.73 -20.75 3.61
N ASP A 157 1.95 -20.47 3.15
CA ASP A 157 3.11 -20.36 4.03
C ASP A 157 2.97 -19.15 4.95
N ILE A 158 3.27 -19.36 6.22
CA ILE A 158 3.22 -18.33 7.25
C ILE A 158 4.65 -17.93 7.63
N ILE A 159 4.94 -16.64 7.54
CA ILE A 159 6.25 -16.07 7.85
C ILE A 159 6.18 -15.35 9.19
N ASP A 160 7.18 -15.56 10.06
CA ASP A 160 7.33 -14.78 11.28
C ASP A 160 7.78 -13.34 10.96
N LEU A 161 6.80 -12.45 10.79
CA LEU A 161 7.02 -11.04 10.49
C LEU A 161 7.88 -10.34 11.55
N SER A 162 7.79 -10.78 12.83
CA SER A 162 8.60 -10.21 13.92
C SER A 162 10.10 -10.46 13.72
N ARG A 163 10.46 -11.65 13.24
CA ARG A 163 11.86 -11.97 12.92
C ARG A 163 12.37 -11.14 11.76
N VAL A 164 11.62 -11.08 10.64
CA VAL A 164 12.01 -10.31 9.46
C VAL A 164 12.06 -8.81 9.76
N SER A 165 11.09 -8.29 10.53
CA SER A 165 11.10 -6.89 10.98
C SER A 165 12.38 -6.51 11.75
N LYS A 166 12.89 -7.40 12.59
CA LYS A 166 14.17 -7.17 13.30
C LYS A 166 15.35 -7.09 12.33
N ILE A 167 15.36 -7.94 11.29
CA ILE A 167 16.38 -7.88 10.23
C ILE A 167 16.30 -6.53 9.52
N CYS A 168 15.12 -6.14 9.04
CA CYS A 168 14.90 -4.87 8.34
C CYS A 168 15.35 -3.67 9.19
N LYS A 169 14.93 -3.62 10.45
CA LYS A 169 15.33 -2.55 11.39
C LYS A 169 16.83 -2.49 11.62
N SER A 170 17.51 -3.64 11.76
CA SER A 170 18.96 -3.69 11.96
C SER A 170 19.75 -3.22 10.74
N LYS A 171 19.17 -3.30 9.56
CA LYS A 171 19.77 -2.93 8.28
C LYS A 171 19.29 -1.56 7.75
N GLY A 172 18.30 -0.94 8.40
CA GLY A 172 17.73 0.33 7.97
C GLY A 172 16.96 0.26 6.65
N ILE A 173 16.34 -0.89 6.35
CA ILE A 173 15.57 -1.14 5.14
C ILE A 173 14.08 -1.37 5.46
N LEU A 174 13.22 -1.26 4.46
CA LEU A 174 11.78 -1.44 4.62
C LEU A 174 11.38 -2.91 4.68
N LEU A 175 10.32 -3.20 5.44
CA LEU A 175 9.57 -4.45 5.34
C LEU A 175 8.25 -4.15 4.63
N VAL A 176 8.04 -4.79 3.49
CA VAL A 176 6.79 -4.70 2.69
C VAL A 176 6.11 -6.06 2.71
N VAL A 177 4.84 -6.09 3.09
CA VAL A 177 4.08 -7.34 3.25
C VAL A 177 2.83 -7.27 2.40
N ASP A 178 2.66 -8.24 1.52
CA ASP A 178 1.38 -8.54 0.87
C ASP A 178 0.58 -9.45 1.81
N ASN A 179 -0.50 -8.90 2.35
CA ASN A 179 -1.37 -9.55 3.34
C ASN A 179 -2.76 -9.85 2.77
N CYS A 180 -2.84 -10.08 1.46
CA CYS A 180 -4.11 -10.23 0.75
C CYS A 180 -4.94 -11.44 1.24
N PHE A 181 -4.31 -12.45 1.83
CA PHE A 181 -4.93 -13.70 2.30
C PHE A 181 -5.16 -13.76 3.82
N ALA A 182 -4.92 -12.70 4.58
CA ALA A 182 -5.20 -12.65 6.03
C ALA A 182 -6.46 -11.86 6.38
#